data_fd49966b1a15810716f173598cece84b
#
_entry.id   fd49966b1a15810716f173598cece84b
#
_cell.length_a   1.000
_cell.length_b   1.000
_cell.length_c   1.000
_cell.angle_alpha   90.00
_cell.angle_beta   90.00
_cell.angle_gamma   90.00
#
_symmetry.space_group_name_H-M   'P 1'
#
loop_
_entity.id
_entity.type
_entity.pdbx_description
1 polymer ?
#
loop_
_entity_poly.entity_id
_entity_poly.type
_entity_poly.pdbx_seq_one_letter_code
_entity_poly.pdbx_strand_id
1 'polypeptide(L)'
;VKLDEKFTETDRFSSFVRPKFTNKLNKYVKNLTHINEEDLKKASDFVTVLSEFEKFSSGDDTVFLSWSDTDMHVLSENCRQFLSADSADFICKYADLQRYAMKFLKTETKNQVSLSNAAEQFGISNEGLSLHRACDDSRLCAEILQKTYDKRQFAGYIRVLDRKYYRRLMFKPYYVTSQDDPDFDISDFSQNCPHCKKPLSATGKIKHFKNVFTQKYLCKHCNKRYKIHLKIKKTYDGAVKNIRLNELK
;
A
#
# COMPACT_ATOMS: atom_id res chain seq x y z
N VAL A 1 -7.85 11.59 15.69
CA VAL A 1 -8.86 12.63 15.95
C VAL A 1 -10.24 12.14 15.57
N LYS A 2 -11.30 12.57 16.27
CA LYS A 2 -12.71 12.32 15.96
C LYS A 2 -13.31 13.60 15.39
N LEU A 3 -14.01 13.47 14.26
CA LEU A 3 -14.65 14.61 13.58
C LEU A 3 -16.17 14.41 13.57
N ASP A 4 -16.90 15.51 13.66
CA ASP A 4 -18.35 15.52 13.44
C ASP A 4 -18.70 15.54 11.92
N GLU A 5 -19.98 15.64 11.60
CA GLU A 5 -20.48 15.69 10.22
C GLU A 5 -20.03 16.95 9.45
N LYS A 6 -19.57 17.98 10.15
CA LYS A 6 -19.01 19.23 9.59
C LYS A 6 -17.50 19.20 9.52
N PHE A 7 -16.88 18.04 9.84
CA PHE A 7 -15.43 17.82 9.95
C PHE A 7 -14.75 18.68 11.02
N THR A 8 -15.50 19.11 12.06
CA THR A 8 -14.93 19.76 13.23
C THR A 8 -14.38 18.70 14.19
N GLU A 9 -13.18 18.90 14.71
CA GLU A 9 -12.60 18.02 15.70
C GLU A 9 -13.43 18.10 16.99
N THR A 10 -13.99 16.98 17.41
CA THR A 10 -14.81 16.86 18.62
C THR A 10 -14.09 16.18 19.76
N ASP A 11 -13.13 15.32 19.45
CA ASP A 11 -12.37 14.57 20.45
C ASP A 11 -11.04 14.05 19.88
N ARG A 12 -10.11 13.64 20.78
CA ARG A 12 -8.78 13.17 20.42
C ARG A 12 -8.35 12.01 21.30
N PHE A 13 -7.84 10.97 20.68
CA PHE A 13 -7.20 9.84 21.36
C PHE A 13 -5.72 9.75 20.96
N SER A 14 -4.85 9.58 21.93
CA SER A 14 -3.42 9.34 21.70
C SER A 14 -2.87 8.43 22.79
N SER A 15 -2.21 7.36 22.43
CA SER A 15 -1.56 6.44 23.35
C SER A 15 -0.29 5.87 22.74
N PHE A 16 0.70 5.62 23.58
CA PHE A 16 1.82 4.76 23.19
C PHE A 16 1.42 3.30 23.39
N VAL A 17 1.97 2.44 22.53
CA VAL A 17 1.81 0.98 22.63
C VAL A 17 3.16 0.37 22.98
N ARG A 18 3.19 -0.41 24.06
CA ARG A 18 4.41 -1.11 24.48
C ARG A 18 4.74 -2.25 23.51
N PRO A 19 5.93 -2.22 22.87
CA PRO A 19 6.37 -3.31 22.00
C PRO A 19 6.56 -4.61 22.79
N LYS A 20 6.10 -5.75 22.27
CA LYS A 20 6.25 -7.05 22.90
C LYS A 20 7.60 -7.71 22.59
N PHE A 21 8.13 -7.51 21.40
CA PHE A 21 9.26 -8.28 20.88
C PHE A 21 10.59 -7.54 20.87
N THR A 22 10.59 -6.23 21.09
CA THR A 22 11.82 -5.43 21.15
C THR A 22 11.66 -4.27 22.09
N ASN A 23 12.67 -4.05 22.94
CA ASN A 23 12.73 -2.87 23.81
C ASN A 23 13.67 -1.79 23.25
N LYS A 24 14.27 -2.04 22.08
CA LYS A 24 15.21 -1.10 21.43
C LYS A 24 14.57 -0.48 20.20
N LEU A 25 14.50 0.83 20.18
CA LEU A 25 14.13 1.58 18.99
C LEU A 25 15.34 1.80 18.09
N ASN A 26 15.16 1.66 16.80
CA ASN A 26 16.15 2.07 15.82
C ASN A 26 16.42 3.58 15.95
N LYS A 27 17.68 4.01 15.84
CA LYS A 27 18.09 5.40 15.93
C LYS A 27 17.32 6.30 14.93
N TYR A 28 17.10 5.79 13.72
CA TYR A 28 16.32 6.50 12.71
C TYR A 28 14.88 6.77 13.18
N VAL A 29 14.20 5.75 13.73
CA VAL A 29 12.83 5.87 14.26
C VAL A 29 12.77 6.86 15.42
N LYS A 30 13.73 6.81 16.35
CA LYS A 30 13.81 7.78 17.45
C LYS A 30 13.93 9.23 16.96
N ASN A 31 14.83 9.45 15.99
CA ASN A 31 15.06 10.80 15.43
C ASN A 31 13.82 11.28 14.67
N LEU A 32 13.09 10.39 14.03
CA LEU A 32 11.92 10.73 13.21
C LEU A 32 10.67 11.01 14.07
N THR A 33 10.43 10.17 15.09
CA THR A 33 9.20 10.23 15.89
C THR A 33 9.38 10.95 17.23
N HIS A 34 10.64 11.19 17.65
CA HIS A 34 11.00 11.70 18.98
C HIS A 34 10.43 10.86 20.13
N ILE A 35 10.18 9.54 19.90
CA ILE A 35 9.76 8.59 20.91
C ILE A 35 11.02 7.91 21.48
N ASN A 36 11.07 7.76 22.79
CA ASN A 36 12.15 7.09 23.49
C ASN A 36 11.70 5.77 24.13
N GLU A 37 12.66 4.94 24.57
CA GLU A 37 12.36 3.65 25.19
C GLU A 37 11.63 3.78 26.54
N GLU A 38 11.80 4.88 27.25
CA GLU A 38 11.14 5.08 28.53
C GLU A 38 9.65 5.36 28.36
N ASP A 39 9.28 6.12 27.31
CA ASP A 39 7.89 6.32 26.93
C ASP A 39 7.20 4.97 26.68
N LEU A 40 7.88 4.08 25.95
CA LEU A 40 7.34 2.77 25.59
C LEU A 40 7.30 1.78 26.76
N LYS A 41 8.24 1.86 27.69
CA LYS A 41 8.22 1.00 28.91
C LYS A 41 6.99 1.27 29.78
N LYS A 42 6.56 2.53 29.86
CA LYS A 42 5.39 2.95 30.66
C LYS A 42 4.06 2.75 29.93
N ALA A 43 4.11 2.48 28.63
CA ALA A 43 2.93 2.34 27.79
C ALA A 43 2.15 1.06 28.10
N SER A 44 0.85 1.08 27.85
CA SER A 44 -0.01 -0.08 27.87
C SER A 44 0.29 -1.02 26.73
N ASP A 45 -0.12 -2.28 26.84
CA ASP A 45 -0.01 -3.24 25.73
C ASP A 45 -1.03 -2.96 24.62
N PHE A 46 -0.84 -3.63 23.48
CA PHE A 46 -1.68 -3.45 22.30
C PHE A 46 -3.16 -3.72 22.57
N VAL A 47 -3.50 -4.77 23.32
CA VAL A 47 -4.89 -5.18 23.56
C VAL A 47 -5.62 -4.13 24.39
N THR A 48 -4.97 -3.61 25.43
CA THR A 48 -5.49 -2.54 26.27
C THR A 48 -5.74 -1.27 25.47
N VAL A 49 -4.73 -0.82 24.70
CA VAL A 49 -4.86 0.40 23.88
C VAL A 49 -5.92 0.24 22.79
N LEU A 50 -6.04 -0.95 22.18
CA LEU A 50 -7.07 -1.22 21.19
C LEU A 50 -8.48 -1.14 21.78
N SER A 51 -8.69 -1.67 23.00
CA SER A 51 -9.98 -1.57 23.70
C SER A 51 -10.33 -0.13 24.08
N GLU A 52 -9.34 0.67 24.46
CA GLU A 52 -9.54 2.11 24.72
C GLU A 52 -9.90 2.86 23.44
N PHE A 53 -9.23 2.52 22.33
CA PHE A 53 -9.51 3.08 21.01
C PHE A 53 -10.92 2.70 20.50
N GLU A 54 -11.36 1.46 20.75
CA GLU A 54 -12.72 1.02 20.45
C GLU A 54 -13.75 1.89 21.17
N LYS A 55 -13.58 2.12 22.49
CA LYS A 55 -14.46 2.99 23.26
C LYS A 55 -14.47 4.43 22.76
N PHE A 56 -13.29 4.98 22.43
CA PHE A 56 -13.13 6.31 21.86
C PHE A 56 -13.85 6.45 20.51
N SER A 57 -13.70 5.45 19.65
CA SER A 57 -14.24 5.47 18.29
C SER A 57 -15.70 5.02 18.18
N SER A 58 -16.33 4.64 19.31
CA SER A 58 -17.72 4.22 19.34
C SER A 58 -18.65 5.27 18.73
N GLY A 59 -19.63 4.82 17.96
CA GLY A 59 -20.65 5.66 17.32
C GLY A 59 -21.23 4.94 16.09
N ASP A 60 -22.50 5.24 15.85
CA ASP A 60 -23.21 4.71 14.71
C ASP A 60 -22.62 5.32 13.42
N ASP A 61 -22.40 4.49 12.41
CA ASP A 61 -21.98 4.89 11.07
C ASP A 61 -20.57 5.56 10.98
N THR A 62 -19.68 5.25 11.91
CA THR A 62 -18.28 5.77 11.89
C THR A 62 -17.50 5.27 10.68
N VAL A 63 -16.83 6.18 9.98
CA VAL A 63 -15.88 5.87 8.90
C VAL A 63 -14.46 6.17 9.38
N PHE A 64 -13.61 5.16 9.41
CA PHE A 64 -12.20 5.32 9.75
C PHE A 64 -11.39 5.78 8.53
N LEU A 65 -10.40 6.62 8.76
CA LEU A 65 -9.55 7.21 7.74
C LEU A 65 -8.08 7.12 8.12
N SER A 66 -7.23 6.83 7.17
CA SER A 66 -5.78 7.05 7.28
C SER A 66 -5.20 7.56 5.97
N TRP A 67 -3.94 8.02 6.00
CA TRP A 67 -3.29 8.53 4.79
C TRP A 67 -3.02 7.45 3.74
N SER A 68 -2.95 6.19 4.12
CA SER A 68 -2.87 5.04 3.21
C SER A 68 -3.42 3.79 3.90
N ASP A 69 -3.53 2.68 3.18
CA ASP A 69 -3.93 1.39 3.75
C ASP A 69 -2.84 0.71 4.61
N THR A 70 -1.67 1.33 4.73
CA THR A 70 -0.55 0.83 5.57
C THR A 70 -0.96 0.70 7.03
N ASP A 71 -1.71 1.68 7.57
CA ASP A 71 -2.17 1.65 8.96
C ASP A 71 -3.11 0.47 9.22
N MET A 72 -4.02 0.21 8.28
CA MET A 72 -4.91 -0.95 8.34
C MET A 72 -4.14 -2.28 8.23
N HIS A 73 -3.08 -2.32 7.41
CA HIS A 73 -2.22 -3.49 7.32
C HIS A 73 -1.51 -3.76 8.64
N VAL A 74 -0.90 -2.74 9.25
CA VAL A 74 -0.21 -2.84 10.54
C VAL A 74 -1.19 -3.25 11.65
N LEU A 75 -2.38 -2.66 11.67
CA LEU A 75 -3.42 -3.03 12.64
C LEU A 75 -3.83 -4.49 12.50
N SER A 76 -4.10 -4.97 11.27
CA SER A 76 -4.42 -6.38 11.02
C SER A 76 -3.30 -7.34 11.45
N GLU A 77 -2.03 -7.02 11.16
CA GLU A 77 -0.89 -7.84 11.61
C GLU A 77 -0.85 -7.92 13.15
N ASN A 78 -1.11 -6.80 13.85
CA ASN A 78 -1.16 -6.81 15.31
C ASN A 78 -2.38 -7.57 15.86
N CYS A 79 -3.55 -7.44 15.24
CA CYS A 79 -4.72 -8.24 15.63
C CYS A 79 -4.46 -9.75 15.49
N ARG A 80 -3.83 -10.17 14.40
CA ARG A 80 -3.40 -11.57 14.23
C ARG A 80 -2.43 -12.04 15.30
N GLN A 81 -1.46 -11.19 15.61
CA GLN A 81 -0.38 -11.51 16.55
C GLN A 81 -0.88 -11.60 18.00
N PHE A 82 -1.80 -10.73 18.40
CA PHE A 82 -2.18 -10.58 19.81
C PHE A 82 -3.59 -11.08 20.13
N LEU A 83 -4.48 -11.15 19.13
CA LEU A 83 -5.89 -11.51 19.32
C LEU A 83 -6.30 -12.77 18.56
N SER A 84 -5.42 -13.33 17.71
CA SER A 84 -5.73 -14.42 16.77
C SER A 84 -6.92 -14.08 15.85
N ALA A 85 -7.11 -12.79 15.55
CA ALA A 85 -8.17 -12.26 14.70
C ALA A 85 -7.57 -11.55 13.49
N ASP A 86 -8.28 -11.53 12.36
CA ASP A 86 -7.79 -10.83 11.14
C ASP A 86 -8.00 -9.31 11.23
N SER A 87 -8.82 -8.84 12.17
CA SER A 87 -9.27 -7.45 12.23
C SER A 87 -9.66 -7.03 13.65
N ALA A 88 -9.83 -5.73 13.83
CA ALA A 88 -10.58 -5.13 14.92
C ALA A 88 -12.03 -4.99 14.47
N ASP A 89 -12.95 -5.76 15.04
CA ASP A 89 -14.32 -5.94 14.53
C ASP A 89 -15.18 -4.66 14.60
N PHE A 90 -14.81 -3.70 15.46
CA PHE A 90 -15.49 -2.40 15.53
C PHE A 90 -15.19 -1.48 14.34
N ILE A 91 -14.15 -1.76 13.56
CA ILE A 91 -13.81 -0.99 12.35
C ILE A 91 -14.56 -1.58 11.16
N CYS A 92 -15.77 -1.09 10.91
CA CYS A 92 -16.63 -1.61 9.85
C CYS A 92 -16.47 -0.89 8.51
N LYS A 93 -16.13 0.41 8.52
CA LYS A 93 -15.98 1.24 7.32
C LYS A 93 -14.66 1.99 7.36
N TYR A 94 -14.01 2.02 6.19
CA TYR A 94 -12.70 2.65 6.04
C TYR A 94 -12.58 3.36 4.69
N ALA A 95 -11.83 4.45 4.65
CA ALA A 95 -11.42 5.09 3.41
C ALA A 95 -9.94 5.46 3.45
N ASP A 96 -9.22 5.13 2.38
CA ASP A 96 -7.85 5.56 2.11
C ASP A 96 -7.89 7.01 1.60
N LEU A 97 -7.52 7.95 2.49
CA LEU A 97 -7.56 9.38 2.20
C LEU A 97 -6.53 9.77 1.15
N GLN A 98 -5.35 9.17 1.13
CA GLN A 98 -4.33 9.42 0.11
C GLN A 98 -4.89 9.14 -1.28
N ARG A 99 -5.53 7.99 -1.45
CA ARG A 99 -6.14 7.58 -2.71
C ARG A 99 -7.23 8.53 -3.18
N TYR A 100 -8.02 9.07 -2.25
CA TYR A 100 -9.03 10.10 -2.55
C TYR A 100 -8.37 11.43 -2.90
N ALA A 101 -7.45 11.92 -2.07
CA ALA A 101 -6.79 13.21 -2.23
C ALA A 101 -5.95 13.30 -3.51
N MET A 102 -5.41 12.18 -4.01
CA MET A 102 -4.64 12.12 -5.27
C MET A 102 -5.40 12.68 -6.48
N LYS A 103 -6.73 12.75 -6.45
CA LYS A 103 -7.53 13.37 -7.53
C LYS A 103 -7.34 14.89 -7.62
N PHE A 104 -6.99 15.52 -6.52
CA PHE A 104 -6.89 16.98 -6.39
C PHE A 104 -5.44 17.45 -6.40
N LEU A 105 -4.48 16.51 -6.29
CA LEU A 105 -3.05 16.81 -6.27
C LEU A 105 -2.50 16.89 -7.71
N LYS A 106 -1.62 17.86 -7.94
CA LYS A 106 -0.85 17.95 -9.18
C LYS A 106 0.35 17.02 -9.08
N THR A 107 0.28 15.86 -9.72
CA THR A 107 1.40 14.91 -9.76
C THR A 107 1.73 14.56 -11.20
N GLU A 108 3.00 14.68 -11.57
CA GLU A 108 3.50 14.25 -12.89
C GLU A 108 3.69 12.73 -12.96
N THR A 109 3.69 12.06 -11.82
CA THR A 109 3.95 10.62 -11.69
C THR A 109 2.76 9.91 -11.05
N LYS A 110 2.63 8.61 -11.36
CA LYS A 110 1.66 7.71 -10.68
C LYS A 110 2.12 7.31 -9.26
N ASN A 111 3.15 7.95 -8.73
CA ASN A 111 3.69 7.65 -7.42
C ASN A 111 2.79 8.24 -6.33
N GLN A 112 2.74 7.54 -5.22
CA GLN A 112 2.05 8.02 -4.02
C GLN A 112 2.74 9.28 -3.47
N VAL A 113 1.94 10.26 -3.07
CA VAL A 113 2.43 11.51 -2.46
C VAL A 113 2.46 11.34 -0.95
N SER A 114 3.54 11.80 -0.29
CA SER A 114 3.59 11.79 1.19
C SER A 114 2.56 12.74 1.79
N LEU A 115 2.18 12.49 3.04
CA LEU A 115 1.21 13.35 3.76
C LEU A 115 1.70 14.81 3.82
N SER A 116 2.97 15.03 4.14
CA SER A 116 3.55 16.38 4.21
C SER A 116 3.53 17.10 2.86
N ASN A 117 3.90 16.41 1.77
CA ASN A 117 3.85 17.01 0.43
C ASN A 117 2.42 17.30 -0.03
N ALA A 118 1.47 16.48 0.37
CA ALA A 118 0.05 16.74 0.09
C ALA A 118 -0.44 17.96 0.87
N ALA A 119 -0.14 18.05 2.16
CA ALA A 119 -0.48 19.20 3.00
C ALA A 119 0.08 20.51 2.41
N GLU A 120 1.33 20.51 1.99
CA GLU A 120 1.96 21.65 1.32
C GLU A 120 1.21 22.07 0.04
N GLN A 121 0.89 21.13 -0.84
CA GLN A 121 0.14 21.41 -2.07
C GLN A 121 -1.27 21.95 -1.80
N PHE A 122 -1.89 21.57 -0.70
CA PHE A 122 -3.18 22.11 -0.25
C PHE A 122 -3.03 23.42 0.55
N GLY A 123 -1.82 23.96 0.73
CA GLY A 123 -1.58 25.16 1.52
C GLY A 123 -1.91 24.99 3.00
N ILE A 124 -1.69 23.81 3.55
CA ILE A 124 -1.84 23.50 4.97
C ILE A 124 -0.47 23.66 5.64
N SER A 125 -0.40 24.51 6.67
CA SER A 125 0.85 24.75 7.41
C SER A 125 1.19 23.55 8.29
N ASN A 126 2.44 23.15 8.25
CA ASN A 126 3.02 22.14 9.14
C ASN A 126 3.68 22.76 10.37
N GLU A 127 3.57 24.07 10.57
CA GLU A 127 4.18 24.78 11.69
C GLU A 127 3.60 24.30 13.02
N GLY A 128 4.47 23.97 13.96
CA GLY A 128 4.09 23.49 15.29
C GLY A 128 3.65 22.02 15.35
N LEU A 129 3.68 21.29 14.23
CA LEU A 129 3.39 19.87 14.19
C LEU A 129 4.67 19.02 14.20
N SER A 130 4.67 17.99 15.01
CA SER A 130 5.72 16.96 14.99
C SER A 130 5.35 15.88 13.97
N LEU A 131 5.74 16.10 12.71
CA LEU A 131 5.53 15.10 11.65
C LEU A 131 6.05 13.73 12.07
N HIS A 132 5.38 12.68 11.60
CA HIS A 132 5.60 11.27 12.00
C HIS A 132 5.17 10.94 13.43
N ARG A 133 4.38 11.81 14.04
CA ARG A 133 3.58 11.51 15.21
C ARG A 133 2.13 11.28 14.76
N ALA A 134 1.59 10.10 15.04
CA ALA A 134 0.27 9.68 14.56
C ALA A 134 -0.85 10.69 14.87
N CYS A 135 -0.77 11.39 16.01
CA CYS A 135 -1.74 12.42 16.37
C CYS A 135 -1.68 13.64 15.45
N ASP A 136 -0.47 14.13 15.15
CA ASP A 136 -0.28 15.30 14.29
C ASP A 136 -0.56 14.93 12.82
N ASP A 137 -0.16 13.73 12.39
CA ASP A 137 -0.48 13.20 11.07
C ASP A 137 -2.00 13.05 10.89
N SER A 138 -2.72 12.63 11.93
CA SER A 138 -4.19 12.54 11.91
C SER A 138 -4.86 13.91 11.78
N ARG A 139 -4.29 14.97 12.36
CA ARG A 139 -4.78 16.35 12.19
C ARG A 139 -4.59 16.84 10.76
N LEU A 140 -3.41 16.59 10.16
CA LEU A 140 -3.18 16.91 8.76
C LEU A 140 -4.15 16.16 7.83
N CYS A 141 -4.44 14.90 8.12
CA CYS A 141 -5.46 14.15 7.40
C CYS A 141 -6.84 14.81 7.50
N ALA A 142 -7.23 15.27 8.71
CA ALA A 142 -8.49 15.96 8.92
C ALA A 142 -8.57 17.25 8.10
N GLU A 143 -7.53 18.07 8.10
CA GLU A 143 -7.48 19.33 7.36
C GLU A 143 -7.49 19.11 5.83
N ILE A 144 -6.79 18.08 5.34
CA ILE A 144 -6.86 17.68 3.93
C ILE A 144 -8.27 17.23 3.56
N LEU A 145 -8.92 16.43 4.42
CA LEU A 145 -10.30 16.02 4.20
C LEU A 145 -11.24 17.22 4.13
N GLN A 146 -11.17 18.15 5.07
CA GLN A 146 -11.98 19.38 5.07
C GLN A 146 -11.86 20.16 3.75
N LYS A 147 -10.63 20.29 3.22
CA LYS A 147 -10.37 21.02 1.97
C LYS A 147 -10.84 20.31 0.70
N THR A 148 -10.91 18.98 0.73
CA THR A 148 -11.12 18.16 -0.47
C THR A 148 -12.49 17.49 -0.51
N TYR A 149 -13.25 17.52 0.59
CA TYR A 149 -14.46 16.72 0.74
C TYR A 149 -15.55 17.11 -0.26
N ASP A 150 -15.94 16.15 -1.05
CA ASP A 150 -17.15 16.13 -1.86
C ASP A 150 -17.93 14.85 -1.54
N LYS A 151 -19.14 14.99 -1.02
CA LYS A 151 -19.96 13.86 -0.55
C LYS A 151 -20.15 12.77 -1.60
N ARG A 152 -20.40 13.16 -2.85
CA ARG A 152 -20.70 12.22 -3.94
C ARG A 152 -19.42 11.47 -4.36
N GLN A 153 -18.32 12.19 -4.47
CA GLN A 153 -17.04 11.58 -4.85
C GLN A 153 -16.46 10.72 -3.73
N PHE A 154 -16.50 11.22 -2.48
CA PHE A 154 -15.91 10.53 -1.34
C PHE A 154 -16.63 9.20 -1.02
N ALA A 155 -17.95 9.14 -1.20
CA ALA A 155 -18.72 7.91 -0.99
C ALA A 155 -18.17 6.71 -1.79
N GLY A 156 -17.62 6.95 -2.99
CA GLY A 156 -16.99 5.91 -3.81
C GLY A 156 -15.67 5.34 -3.25
N TYR A 157 -15.08 6.00 -2.24
CA TYR A 157 -13.84 5.57 -1.57
C TYR A 157 -14.07 4.85 -0.25
N ILE A 158 -15.28 4.93 0.32
CA ILE A 158 -15.63 4.20 1.53
C ILE A 158 -15.71 2.71 1.20
N ARG A 159 -15.00 1.89 1.98
CA ARG A 159 -14.97 0.44 1.88
C ARG A 159 -15.59 -0.17 3.13
N VAL A 160 -16.43 -1.17 2.94
CA VAL A 160 -16.84 -2.05 4.03
C VAL A 160 -15.72 -3.06 4.26
N LEU A 161 -15.32 -3.21 5.51
CA LEU A 161 -14.22 -4.08 5.91
C LEU A 161 -14.75 -5.51 6.13
N ASP A 162 -14.89 -6.25 5.06
CA ASP A 162 -15.27 -7.65 5.04
C ASP A 162 -14.05 -8.59 4.92
N ARG A 163 -14.30 -9.90 4.97
CA ARG A 163 -13.28 -10.93 4.75
C ARG A 163 -12.51 -10.76 3.43
N LYS A 164 -13.18 -10.28 2.39
CA LYS A 164 -12.58 -10.06 1.07
C LYS A 164 -11.59 -8.91 1.11
N TYR A 165 -11.95 -7.82 1.82
CA TYR A 165 -11.05 -6.69 2.04
C TYR A 165 -9.77 -7.13 2.74
N TYR A 166 -9.87 -7.86 3.87
CA TYR A 166 -8.68 -8.29 4.62
C TYR A 166 -7.83 -9.30 3.86
N ARG A 167 -8.41 -10.24 3.12
CA ARG A 167 -7.64 -11.13 2.24
C ARG A 167 -6.85 -10.34 1.19
N ARG A 168 -7.44 -9.30 0.63
CA ARG A 168 -6.77 -8.43 -0.34
C ARG A 168 -5.66 -7.61 0.31
N LEU A 169 -5.93 -6.98 1.46
CA LEU A 169 -4.99 -6.18 2.22
C LEU A 169 -3.75 -6.98 2.59
N MET A 170 -3.96 -8.21 3.06
CA MET A 170 -2.87 -9.08 3.56
C MET A 170 -2.21 -9.93 2.46
N PHE A 171 -2.66 -9.83 1.22
CA PHE A 171 -2.05 -10.56 0.12
C PHE A 171 -0.67 -9.99 -0.21
N LYS A 172 0.37 -10.81 -0.07
CA LYS A 172 1.75 -10.44 -0.42
C LYS A 172 2.02 -10.83 -1.88
N PRO A 173 2.11 -9.87 -2.82
CA PRO A 173 2.40 -10.19 -4.21
C PRO A 173 3.76 -10.88 -4.36
N TYR A 174 3.83 -11.90 -5.21
CA TYR A 174 5.05 -12.63 -5.49
C TYR A 174 5.27 -12.81 -7.00
N TYR A 175 6.49 -13.19 -7.40
CA TYR A 175 6.80 -13.49 -8.78
C TYR A 175 6.77 -15.00 -9.01
N VAL A 176 6.21 -15.39 -10.16
CA VAL A 176 6.27 -16.75 -10.67
C VAL A 176 7.71 -17.07 -11.04
N THR A 177 8.22 -18.23 -10.60
CA THR A 177 9.62 -18.67 -10.79
C THR A 177 9.73 -20.05 -11.44
N SER A 178 8.62 -20.79 -11.58
CA SER A 178 8.57 -22.08 -12.28
C SER A 178 7.80 -21.98 -13.59
N GLN A 179 8.21 -22.77 -14.58
CA GLN A 179 7.47 -22.95 -15.82
C GLN A 179 6.23 -23.88 -15.65
N ASP A 180 6.14 -24.58 -14.51
CA ASP A 180 5.00 -25.43 -14.14
C ASP A 180 3.87 -24.64 -13.45
N ASP A 181 4.10 -23.34 -13.18
CA ASP A 181 3.07 -22.49 -12.57
C ASP A 181 1.90 -22.28 -13.55
N PRO A 182 0.64 -22.38 -13.10
CA PRO A 182 -0.54 -22.19 -13.95
C PRO A 182 -0.61 -20.84 -14.67
N ASP A 183 0.05 -19.82 -14.16
CA ASP A 183 0.08 -18.49 -14.79
C ASP A 183 1.20 -18.36 -15.83
N PHE A 184 2.10 -19.34 -15.94
CA PHE A 184 3.11 -19.38 -16.99
C PHE A 184 2.50 -19.93 -18.28
N ASP A 185 2.60 -19.14 -19.35
CA ASP A 185 2.16 -19.56 -20.70
C ASP A 185 3.31 -19.37 -21.69
N ILE A 186 3.69 -20.44 -22.36
CA ILE A 186 4.73 -20.42 -23.38
C ILE A 186 4.36 -19.50 -24.56
N SER A 187 3.08 -19.28 -24.81
CA SER A 187 2.59 -18.37 -25.84
C SER A 187 2.99 -16.90 -25.60
N ASP A 188 3.26 -16.51 -24.35
CA ASP A 188 3.79 -15.18 -24.01
C ASP A 188 5.14 -14.87 -24.68
N PHE A 189 5.85 -15.91 -25.10
CA PHE A 189 7.10 -15.80 -25.85
C PHE A 189 6.92 -15.73 -27.35
N SER A 190 5.69 -15.84 -27.87
CA SER A 190 5.39 -15.72 -29.30
C SER A 190 5.30 -14.26 -29.70
N GLN A 191 6.34 -13.74 -30.33
CA GLN A 191 6.47 -12.34 -30.71
C GLN A 191 6.86 -12.17 -32.18
N ASN A 192 6.46 -11.04 -32.76
CA ASN A 192 6.88 -10.65 -34.09
C ASN A 192 8.12 -9.75 -34.06
N CYS A 193 8.93 -9.83 -35.08
CA CYS A 193 10.07 -8.96 -35.28
C CYS A 193 9.63 -7.47 -35.33
N PRO A 194 10.15 -6.58 -34.49
CA PRO A 194 9.80 -5.16 -34.53
C PRO A 194 10.14 -4.50 -35.89
N HIS A 195 11.18 -5.01 -36.56
CA HIS A 195 11.67 -4.44 -37.81
C HIS A 195 10.84 -4.87 -39.03
N CYS A 196 10.64 -6.18 -39.23
CA CYS A 196 9.99 -6.71 -40.46
C CYS A 196 8.61 -7.33 -40.22
N LYS A 197 8.12 -7.31 -38.96
CA LYS A 197 6.80 -7.82 -38.52
C LYS A 197 6.60 -9.34 -38.74
N LYS A 198 7.60 -10.08 -39.18
CA LYS A 198 7.53 -11.55 -39.34
C LYS A 198 7.72 -12.24 -37.98
N PRO A 199 7.17 -13.44 -37.78
CA PRO A 199 7.33 -14.19 -36.54
C PRO A 199 8.80 -14.45 -36.19
N LEU A 200 9.13 -14.36 -34.92
CA LEU A 200 10.45 -14.70 -34.41
C LEU A 200 10.55 -16.21 -34.16
N SER A 201 11.72 -16.80 -34.46
CA SER A 201 12.02 -18.21 -34.19
C SER A 201 12.87 -18.34 -32.93
N ALA A 202 12.45 -19.14 -31.95
CA ALA A 202 13.24 -19.43 -30.75
C ALA A 202 14.57 -20.13 -31.13
N THR A 203 15.68 -19.70 -30.49
CA THR A 203 17.03 -20.25 -30.72
C THR A 203 17.63 -20.92 -29.50
N GLY A 204 16.86 -21.16 -28.46
CA GLY A 204 17.32 -21.82 -27.25
C GLY A 204 16.19 -22.06 -26.24
N LYS A 205 16.52 -22.75 -25.16
CA LYS A 205 15.57 -23.04 -24.09
C LYS A 205 15.25 -21.77 -23.29
N ILE A 206 14.08 -21.74 -22.67
CA ILE A 206 13.70 -20.73 -21.69
C ILE A 206 14.61 -20.88 -20.47
N LYS A 207 15.20 -19.78 -20.03
CA LYS A 207 16.01 -19.70 -18.82
C LYS A 207 15.30 -18.83 -17.81
N HIS A 208 15.38 -19.21 -16.54
CA HIS A 208 14.90 -18.42 -15.43
C HIS A 208 16.08 -17.94 -14.59
N PHE A 209 16.07 -16.66 -14.24
CA PHE A 209 17.02 -16.08 -13.29
C PHE A 209 16.34 -14.98 -12.48
N LYS A 210 16.43 -15.06 -11.14
CA LYS A 210 15.67 -14.21 -10.22
C LYS A 210 14.17 -14.30 -10.53
N ASN A 211 13.56 -13.20 -10.95
CA ASN A 211 12.12 -13.12 -11.23
C ASN A 211 11.83 -12.95 -12.72
N VAL A 212 12.72 -13.41 -13.61
CA VAL A 212 12.63 -13.18 -15.05
C VAL A 212 12.86 -14.48 -15.81
N PHE A 213 11.90 -14.83 -16.66
CA PHE A 213 12.08 -15.83 -17.71
C PHE A 213 12.65 -15.15 -18.94
N THR A 214 13.61 -15.79 -19.58
CA THR A 214 14.25 -15.25 -20.80
C THR A 214 14.42 -16.32 -21.85
N GLN A 215 14.23 -15.93 -23.14
CA GLN A 215 14.51 -16.79 -24.27
C GLN A 215 15.11 -15.97 -25.41
N LYS A 216 16.04 -16.57 -26.18
CA LYS A 216 16.66 -15.97 -27.34
C LYS A 216 15.89 -16.31 -28.62
N TYR A 217 15.88 -15.38 -29.56
CA TYR A 217 15.17 -15.48 -30.83
C TYR A 217 16.01 -14.99 -32.01
N LEU A 218 15.72 -15.52 -33.18
CA LEU A 218 16.23 -15.07 -34.44
C LEU A 218 15.08 -14.73 -35.39
N CYS A 219 15.13 -13.57 -35.98
CA CYS A 219 14.31 -13.29 -37.16
C CYS A 219 14.95 -13.88 -38.41
N LYS A 220 14.38 -14.94 -38.98
CA LYS A 220 14.92 -15.60 -40.20
C LYS A 220 14.84 -14.70 -41.43
N HIS A 221 13.98 -13.64 -41.41
CA HIS A 221 13.81 -12.75 -42.56
C HIS A 221 14.86 -11.64 -42.63
N CYS A 222 15.15 -10.97 -41.48
CA CYS A 222 16.13 -9.86 -41.44
C CYS A 222 17.40 -10.19 -40.66
N ASN A 223 17.59 -11.45 -40.28
CA ASN A 223 18.74 -11.99 -39.56
C ASN A 223 19.09 -11.28 -38.24
N LYS A 224 18.11 -10.59 -37.65
CA LYS A 224 18.28 -9.89 -36.37
C LYS A 224 18.01 -10.82 -35.20
N ARG A 225 18.80 -10.67 -34.13
CA ARG A 225 18.70 -11.46 -32.93
C ARG A 225 17.99 -10.69 -31.83
N TYR A 226 17.18 -11.37 -31.05
CA TYR A 226 16.40 -10.77 -29.96
C TYR A 226 16.45 -11.61 -28.68
N LYS A 227 16.12 -10.98 -27.57
CA LYS A 227 15.89 -11.65 -26.29
C LYS A 227 14.59 -11.17 -25.69
N ILE A 228 13.68 -12.09 -25.41
CA ILE A 228 12.45 -11.81 -24.68
C ILE A 228 12.73 -11.96 -23.19
N HIS A 229 12.20 -11.02 -22.42
CA HIS A 229 12.16 -11.02 -20.96
C HIS A 229 10.70 -11.01 -20.53
N LEU A 230 10.28 -12.05 -19.81
CA LEU A 230 8.94 -12.18 -19.23
C LEU A 230 9.04 -12.14 -17.71
N LYS A 231 8.32 -11.22 -17.08
CA LYS A 231 8.06 -11.22 -15.63
C LYS A 231 6.59 -11.46 -15.39
N ILE A 232 6.26 -12.39 -14.51
CA ILE A 232 4.90 -12.69 -14.11
C ILE A 232 4.79 -12.40 -12.62
N LYS A 233 4.01 -11.38 -12.28
CA LYS A 233 3.74 -11.00 -10.88
C LYS A 233 2.34 -11.43 -10.50
N LYS A 234 2.25 -12.33 -9.52
CA LYS A 234 0.97 -12.73 -8.94
C LYS A 234 0.48 -11.62 -8.00
N THR A 235 -0.73 -11.15 -8.23
CA THR A 235 -1.44 -10.20 -7.39
C THR A 235 -2.71 -10.83 -6.85
N TYR A 236 -3.40 -10.18 -5.94
CA TYR A 236 -4.70 -10.67 -5.45
C TYR A 236 -5.72 -10.82 -6.58
N ASP A 237 -5.70 -9.94 -7.56
CA ASP A 237 -6.66 -9.92 -8.68
C ASP A 237 -6.22 -10.79 -9.88
N GLY A 238 -5.12 -11.53 -9.76
CA GLY A 238 -4.58 -12.40 -10.81
C GLY A 238 -3.12 -12.11 -11.17
N ALA A 239 -2.65 -12.72 -12.24
CA ALA A 239 -1.29 -12.55 -12.71
C ALA A 239 -1.14 -11.34 -13.64
N VAL A 240 -0.12 -10.52 -13.40
CA VAL A 240 0.28 -9.40 -14.25
C VAL A 240 1.56 -9.77 -14.98
N LYS A 241 1.50 -9.82 -16.32
CA LYS A 241 2.61 -10.18 -17.19
C LYS A 241 3.27 -8.93 -17.77
N ASN A 242 4.59 -8.86 -17.69
CA ASN A 242 5.39 -7.80 -18.30
C ASN A 242 6.40 -8.45 -19.27
N ILE A 243 6.18 -8.20 -20.56
CA ILE A 243 6.99 -8.74 -21.64
C ILE A 243 7.83 -7.62 -22.25
N ARG A 244 9.14 -7.84 -22.37
CA ARG A 244 10.08 -6.94 -23.03
C ARG A 244 10.87 -7.68 -24.07
N LEU A 245 10.93 -7.13 -25.27
CA LEU A 245 11.71 -7.62 -26.39
C LEU A 245 12.90 -6.69 -26.63
N ASN A 246 14.11 -7.20 -26.49
CA ASN A 246 15.35 -6.45 -26.68
C ASN A 246 16.11 -7.02 -27.88
N GLU A 247 16.57 -6.15 -28.78
CA GLU A 247 17.50 -6.54 -29.86
C GLU A 247 18.88 -6.83 -29.27
N LEU A 248 19.49 -7.91 -29.70
CA LEU A 248 20.86 -8.28 -29.34
C LEU A 248 21.81 -7.78 -30.42
N LYS A 249 22.85 -7.09 -29.99
CA LYS A 249 23.95 -6.66 -30.86
C LYS A 249 24.78 -7.85 -31.36
#